data_ceb8f950161c436b0424b7a6a1c9d233
#
_entry.id   ceb8f950161c436b0424b7a6a1c9d233
#
_cell.length_a   1.000
_cell.length_b   1.000
_cell.length_c   1.000
_cell.angle_alpha   90.00
_cell.angle_beta   90.00
_cell.angle_gamma   90.00
#
_symmetry.space_group_name_H-M   'P 1'
#
loop_
_entity.id
_entity.type
_entity.pdbx_description
1 polymer ?
#
loop_
_entity_poly.entity_id
_entity_poly.type
_entity_poly.pdbx_seq_one_letter_code
_entity_poly.pdbx_strand_id
1 'polypeptide(L)'
;MPKTNLIKEFINKKDANPKETPFSESYYHWLMFMINHARRIPIELNIDLESFLIIQTIASHSVYLLNKKGSKSFSDLEEEFELLFLSSGKKKDIHKLKYSTIAQVLEIPRETVRRKITALVKRKILKVSPKTGICLDKNYIKIYNEFAYKTSLEIVKLVRKWNNIGTIKKILEFSNKYL
;
A
#
# COMPACT_ATOMS: atom_id res chain seq x y z
N MET A 1 -12.39 9.03 -23.75
CA MET A 1 -13.56 9.51 -23.00
C MET A 1 -13.07 10.36 -21.82
N PRO A 2 -13.58 11.56 -21.61
CA PRO A 2 -12.98 12.51 -20.68
C PRO A 2 -13.32 12.16 -19.23
N LYS A 3 -12.30 11.70 -18.47
CA LYS A 3 -12.35 11.43 -17.03
C LYS A 3 -12.63 12.68 -16.17
N THR A 4 -12.64 13.87 -16.76
CA THR A 4 -12.78 15.17 -16.08
C THR A 4 -14.22 15.47 -15.63
N ASN A 5 -15.23 14.80 -16.20
CA ASN A 5 -16.63 15.07 -15.86
C ASN A 5 -17.09 14.41 -14.54
N LEU A 6 -16.54 13.24 -14.18
CA LEU A 6 -16.97 12.52 -12.99
C LEU A 6 -16.65 13.29 -11.69
N ILE A 7 -15.47 13.92 -11.63
CA ILE A 7 -15.07 14.72 -10.44
C ILE A 7 -15.92 15.99 -10.35
N LYS A 8 -16.22 16.65 -11.50
CA LYS A 8 -17.10 17.82 -11.53
C LYS A 8 -18.54 17.47 -11.17
N GLU A 9 -19.03 16.31 -11.56
CA GLU A 9 -20.37 15.83 -11.20
C GLU A 9 -20.49 15.47 -9.72
N PHE A 10 -19.43 14.92 -9.12
CA PHE A 10 -19.31 14.66 -7.70
C PHE A 10 -19.30 15.97 -6.88
N ILE A 11 -18.67 17.02 -7.42
CA ILE A 11 -18.54 18.32 -6.76
C ILE A 11 -19.76 19.24 -6.99
N ASN A 12 -20.42 19.16 -8.17
CA ASN A 12 -21.42 20.16 -8.63
C ASN A 12 -22.88 19.76 -8.48
N LYS A 13 -23.25 18.72 -7.72
CA LYS A 13 -24.67 18.47 -7.43
C LYS A 13 -25.21 19.60 -6.53
N LYS A 14 -25.87 20.57 -7.19
CA LYS A 14 -26.65 21.69 -6.57
C LYS A 14 -27.80 21.23 -5.66
N ASP A 15 -28.09 19.93 -5.59
CA ASP A 15 -29.22 19.38 -4.81
C ASP A 15 -28.81 18.87 -3.42
N ALA A 16 -27.54 18.91 -3.06
CA ALA A 16 -27.11 18.66 -1.68
C ALA A 16 -27.21 19.98 -0.91
N ASN A 17 -28.09 20.05 0.08
CA ASN A 17 -28.09 21.10 1.07
C ASN A 17 -26.65 21.35 1.53
N PRO A 18 -26.04 22.54 1.32
CA PRO A 18 -24.62 22.78 1.63
C PRO A 18 -24.26 22.57 3.10
N LYS A 19 -25.25 22.40 3.98
CA LYS A 19 -25.07 22.06 5.39
C LYS A 19 -24.89 20.53 5.63
N GLU A 20 -25.14 19.65 4.64
CA GLU A 20 -25.28 18.21 4.92
C GLU A 20 -24.01 17.37 4.75
N THR A 21 -22.97 17.87 4.08
CA THR A 21 -21.69 17.15 4.03
C THR A 21 -20.54 18.05 3.62
N PRO A 22 -19.67 18.42 4.53
CA PRO A 22 -18.47 19.16 4.21
C PRO A 22 -17.44 18.28 3.49
N PHE A 23 -17.53 18.20 2.14
CA PHE A 23 -16.53 17.52 1.33
C PHE A 23 -15.11 18.04 1.62
N SER A 24 -14.99 19.36 1.84
CA SER A 24 -13.71 19.99 2.18
C SER A 24 -13.10 19.45 3.47
N GLU A 25 -13.91 19.15 4.50
CA GLU A 25 -13.44 18.57 5.75
C GLU A 25 -12.93 17.13 5.54
N SER A 26 -13.66 16.34 4.77
CA SER A 26 -13.25 14.96 4.43
C SER A 26 -11.96 14.93 3.64
N TYR A 27 -11.83 15.83 2.66
CA TYR A 27 -10.64 15.97 1.84
C TYR A 27 -9.44 16.45 2.67
N TYR A 28 -9.65 17.42 3.58
CA TYR A 28 -8.63 17.85 4.53
C TYR A 28 -8.11 16.68 5.38
N HIS A 29 -9.00 15.87 5.94
CA HIS A 29 -8.59 14.71 6.73
C HIS A 29 -7.80 13.68 5.92
N TRP A 30 -8.17 13.47 4.65
CA TRP A 30 -7.41 12.63 3.74
C TRP A 30 -6.01 13.18 3.47
N LEU A 31 -5.90 14.48 3.14
CA LEU A 31 -4.61 15.11 2.90
C LEU A 31 -3.70 15.03 4.13
N MET A 32 -4.25 15.30 5.32
CA MET A 32 -3.49 15.19 6.56
C MET A 32 -3.02 13.76 6.85
N PHE A 33 -3.86 12.76 6.57
CA PHE A 33 -3.44 11.36 6.66
C PHE A 33 -2.28 11.07 5.71
N MET A 34 -2.39 11.46 4.44
CA MET A 34 -1.34 11.22 3.43
C MET A 34 -0.01 11.90 3.81
N ILE A 35 -0.06 13.16 4.25
CA ILE A 35 1.12 13.91 4.68
C ILE A 35 1.77 13.25 5.90
N ASN A 36 0.99 12.90 6.91
CA ASN A 36 1.49 12.25 8.12
C ASN A 36 2.11 10.89 7.81
N HIS A 37 1.44 10.09 6.98
CA HIS A 37 1.96 8.79 6.55
C HIS A 37 3.30 8.95 5.81
N ALA A 38 3.38 9.84 4.81
CA ALA A 38 4.60 10.08 4.06
C ALA A 38 5.76 10.59 4.95
N ARG A 39 5.46 11.49 5.89
CA ARG A 39 6.46 12.02 6.84
C ARG A 39 7.02 10.95 7.78
N ARG A 40 6.22 9.97 8.16
CA ARG A 40 6.64 8.87 9.05
C ARG A 40 7.65 7.93 8.39
N ILE A 41 7.60 7.78 7.07
CA ILE A 41 8.47 6.86 6.33
C ILE A 41 9.96 7.11 6.62
N PRO A 42 10.54 8.29 6.37
CA PRO A 42 11.94 8.54 6.67
C PRO A 42 12.24 8.54 8.18
N ILE A 43 11.30 8.95 9.02
CA ILE A 43 11.50 9.06 10.48
C ILE A 43 11.54 7.67 11.14
N GLU A 44 10.57 6.82 10.85
CA GLU A 44 10.40 5.53 11.54
C GLU A 44 11.14 4.39 10.83
N LEU A 45 11.21 4.41 9.49
CA LEU A 45 11.84 3.34 8.71
C LEU A 45 13.27 3.68 8.27
N ASN A 46 13.67 4.95 8.38
CA ASN A 46 14.96 5.46 7.91
C ASN A 46 15.25 5.09 6.43
N ILE A 47 14.26 5.29 5.58
CA ILE A 47 14.31 5.11 4.12
C ILE A 47 13.62 6.26 3.41
N ASP A 48 13.95 6.49 2.15
CA ASP A 48 13.24 7.44 1.30
C ASP A 48 11.93 6.84 0.74
N LEU A 49 11.06 7.70 0.20
CA LEU A 49 9.76 7.33 -0.33
C LEU A 49 9.84 6.33 -1.50
N GLU A 50 10.81 6.48 -2.40
CA GLU A 50 10.97 5.52 -3.51
C GLU A 50 11.38 4.13 -3.01
N SER A 51 12.26 4.06 -2.02
CA SER A 51 12.62 2.79 -1.35
C SER A 51 11.40 2.16 -0.67
N PHE A 52 10.56 2.98 -0.03
CA PHE A 52 9.29 2.53 0.55
C PHE A 52 8.36 1.95 -0.52
N LEU A 53 8.16 2.65 -1.65
CA LEU A 53 7.31 2.17 -2.75
C LEU A 53 7.83 0.87 -3.37
N ILE A 54 9.15 0.71 -3.49
CA ILE A 54 9.78 -0.54 -3.93
C ILE A 54 9.41 -1.69 -2.96
N ILE A 55 9.52 -1.46 -1.66
CA ILE A 55 9.17 -2.47 -0.65
C ILE A 55 7.67 -2.79 -0.72
N GLN A 56 6.79 -1.78 -0.85
CA GLN A 56 5.35 -2.01 -0.98
C GLN A 56 5.00 -2.82 -2.23
N THR A 57 5.66 -2.58 -3.36
CA THR A 57 5.49 -3.36 -4.59
C THR A 57 5.85 -4.83 -4.38
N ILE A 58 6.96 -5.10 -3.67
CA ILE A 58 7.40 -6.47 -3.37
C ILE A 58 6.45 -7.13 -2.36
N ALA A 59 6.02 -6.41 -1.33
CA ALA A 59 5.05 -6.89 -0.34
C ALA A 59 3.70 -7.23 -0.99
N SER A 60 3.17 -6.34 -1.84
CA SER A 60 1.93 -6.56 -2.60
C SER A 60 2.01 -7.81 -3.48
N HIS A 61 3.15 -8.02 -4.16
CA HIS A 61 3.38 -9.23 -4.94
C HIS A 61 3.36 -10.49 -4.07
N SER A 62 3.97 -10.43 -2.88
CA SER A 62 3.97 -11.56 -1.93
C SER A 62 2.56 -11.88 -1.44
N VAL A 63 1.78 -10.87 -1.05
CA VAL A 63 0.36 -11.01 -0.63
C VAL A 63 -0.49 -11.56 -1.78
N TYR A 64 -0.30 -11.06 -3.01
CA TYR A 64 -0.99 -11.59 -4.20
C TYR A 64 -0.75 -13.09 -4.39
N LEU A 65 0.49 -13.54 -4.24
CA LEU A 65 0.82 -14.97 -4.35
C LEU A 65 0.17 -15.81 -3.24
N LEU A 66 0.06 -15.28 -2.02
CA LEU A 66 -0.64 -15.94 -0.92
C LEU A 66 -2.14 -16.04 -1.20
N ASN A 67 -2.75 -14.97 -1.67
CA ASN A 67 -4.18 -14.91 -1.98
C ASN A 67 -4.62 -15.81 -3.14
N LYS A 68 -3.71 -16.23 -4.02
CA LYS A 68 -4.01 -17.26 -5.04
C LYS A 68 -4.53 -18.58 -4.44
N LYS A 69 -4.25 -18.83 -3.16
CA LYS A 69 -4.72 -20.00 -2.41
C LYS A 69 -5.96 -19.74 -1.55
N GLY A 70 -6.63 -18.63 -1.78
CA GLY A 70 -7.74 -18.12 -0.98
C GLY A 70 -7.32 -16.96 -0.08
N SER A 71 -8.29 -16.09 0.24
CA SER A 71 -8.11 -14.97 1.15
C SER A 71 -7.68 -15.45 2.54
N LYS A 72 -6.80 -14.71 3.20
CA LYS A 72 -6.20 -15.06 4.49
C LYS A 72 -6.68 -14.11 5.58
N SER A 73 -6.85 -14.64 6.81
CA SER A 73 -7.00 -13.80 7.99
C SER A 73 -5.68 -13.08 8.31
N PHE A 74 -5.71 -12.11 9.22
CA PHE A 74 -4.50 -11.40 9.62
C PHE A 74 -3.46 -12.34 10.27
N SER A 75 -3.90 -13.23 11.16
CA SER A 75 -3.05 -14.23 11.80
C SER A 75 -2.44 -15.21 10.80
N ASP A 76 -3.24 -15.72 9.86
CA ASP A 76 -2.75 -16.63 8.82
C ASP A 76 -1.75 -15.94 7.89
N LEU A 77 -1.94 -14.63 7.64
CA LEU A 77 -1.02 -13.84 6.82
C LEU A 77 0.35 -13.70 7.49
N GLU A 78 0.39 -13.45 8.79
CA GLU A 78 1.62 -13.34 9.57
C GLU A 78 2.39 -14.68 9.56
N GLU A 79 1.73 -15.80 9.86
CA GLU A 79 2.31 -17.13 9.80
C GLU A 79 2.80 -17.52 8.40
N GLU A 80 2.02 -17.26 7.37
CA GLU A 80 2.40 -17.54 5.98
C GLU A 80 3.56 -16.64 5.51
N PHE A 81 3.67 -15.41 5.98
CA PHE A 81 4.85 -14.58 5.72
C PHE A 81 6.10 -15.17 6.36
N GLU A 82 6.03 -15.63 7.62
CA GLU A 82 7.15 -16.31 8.27
C GLU A 82 7.56 -17.57 7.49
N LEU A 83 6.59 -18.39 7.08
CA LEU A 83 6.83 -19.57 6.27
C LEU A 83 7.47 -19.24 4.90
N LEU A 84 7.07 -18.11 4.27
CA LEU A 84 7.70 -17.65 3.03
C LEU A 84 9.17 -17.28 3.23
N PHE A 85 9.54 -16.70 4.38
CA PHE A 85 10.93 -16.39 4.70
C PHE A 85 11.77 -17.65 5.00
N LEU A 86 11.17 -18.65 5.63
CA LEU A 86 11.83 -19.90 6.01
C LEU A 86 11.93 -20.89 4.82
N SER A 87 10.94 -20.89 3.92
CA SER A 87 10.86 -21.86 2.81
C SER A 87 11.62 -21.43 1.55
N SER A 88 12.88 -21.08 1.71
CA SER A 88 13.77 -20.75 0.58
C SER A 88 14.04 -21.96 -0.32
N GLY A 89 13.06 -22.41 -1.10
CA GLY A 89 13.39 -23.31 -2.18
C GLY A 89 12.41 -24.38 -2.66
N LYS A 90 11.20 -24.50 -2.12
CA LYS A 90 10.31 -25.63 -2.49
C LYS A 90 9.12 -25.31 -3.40
N LYS A 91 8.85 -24.05 -3.79
CA LYS A 91 7.73 -23.72 -4.68
C LYS A 91 8.21 -23.38 -6.09
N LYS A 92 7.93 -24.27 -7.05
CA LYS A 92 8.36 -24.21 -8.46
C LYS A 92 7.65 -23.13 -9.31
N ASP A 93 6.56 -22.52 -8.87
CA ASP A 93 5.69 -21.65 -9.70
C ASP A 93 5.54 -20.20 -9.17
N ILE A 94 6.54 -19.67 -8.52
CA ILE A 94 6.52 -18.27 -8.13
C ILE A 94 7.04 -17.44 -9.31
N HIS A 95 6.18 -16.60 -9.92
CA HIS A 95 6.64 -15.59 -10.86
C HIS A 95 7.68 -14.70 -10.18
N LYS A 96 8.94 -14.84 -10.60
CA LYS A 96 10.06 -14.13 -10.00
C LYS A 96 9.95 -12.65 -10.27
N LEU A 97 9.87 -11.85 -9.22
CA LEU A 97 9.89 -10.40 -9.37
C LEU A 97 11.28 -9.94 -9.81
N LYS A 98 11.33 -9.14 -10.89
CA LYS A 98 12.56 -8.63 -11.50
C LYS A 98 12.68 -7.13 -11.31
N TYR A 99 13.90 -6.60 -11.40
CA TYR A 99 14.17 -5.15 -11.36
C TYR A 99 13.36 -4.38 -12.43
N SER A 100 13.26 -4.95 -13.65
CA SER A 100 12.48 -4.35 -14.74
C SER A 100 11.00 -4.27 -14.43
N THR A 101 10.43 -5.28 -13.79
CA THR A 101 9.01 -5.28 -13.39
C THR A 101 8.72 -4.18 -12.37
N ILE A 102 9.58 -4.04 -11.33
CA ILE A 102 9.42 -2.99 -10.33
C ILE A 102 9.59 -1.61 -10.96
N ALA A 103 10.59 -1.45 -11.85
CA ALA A 103 10.84 -0.21 -12.58
C ALA A 103 9.63 0.21 -13.42
N GLN A 104 8.99 -0.75 -14.11
CA GLN A 104 7.80 -0.52 -14.91
C GLN A 104 6.58 -0.15 -14.04
N VAL A 105 6.35 -0.87 -12.93
CA VAL A 105 5.22 -0.59 -12.02
C VAL A 105 5.31 0.79 -11.39
N LEU A 106 6.53 1.22 -11.02
CA LEU A 106 6.75 2.49 -10.33
C LEU A 106 7.12 3.64 -11.27
N GLU A 107 7.29 3.36 -12.58
CA GLU A 107 7.71 4.34 -13.59
C GLU A 107 9.02 5.06 -13.25
N ILE A 108 9.97 4.34 -12.63
CA ILE A 108 11.29 4.87 -12.25
C ILE A 108 12.41 4.11 -12.99
N PRO A 109 13.58 4.75 -13.23
CA PRO A 109 14.68 4.12 -13.94
C PRO A 109 15.13 2.81 -13.28
N ARG A 110 15.35 1.77 -14.10
CA ARG A 110 15.79 0.44 -13.63
C ARG A 110 17.06 0.50 -12.77
N GLU A 111 17.98 1.39 -13.12
CA GLU A 111 19.22 1.56 -12.37
C GLU A 111 18.95 2.14 -10.96
N THR A 112 18.01 3.07 -10.84
CA THR A 112 17.54 3.59 -9.54
C THR A 112 16.97 2.46 -8.69
N VAL A 113 16.09 1.61 -9.27
CA VAL A 113 15.54 0.43 -8.60
C VAL A 113 16.67 -0.49 -8.13
N ARG A 114 17.65 -0.80 -9.00
CA ARG A 114 18.77 -1.67 -8.67
C ARG A 114 19.58 -1.13 -7.49
N ARG A 115 19.93 0.15 -7.52
CA ARG A 115 20.71 0.81 -6.46
C ARG A 115 19.96 0.77 -5.12
N LYS A 116 18.66 1.10 -5.12
CA LYS A 116 17.84 1.10 -3.90
C LYS A 116 17.64 -0.31 -3.34
N ILE A 117 17.36 -1.29 -4.18
CA ILE A 117 17.26 -2.69 -3.75
C ILE A 117 18.59 -3.17 -3.16
N THR A 118 19.73 -2.83 -3.77
CA THR A 118 21.04 -3.17 -3.20
C THR A 118 21.23 -2.60 -1.79
N ALA A 119 20.81 -1.36 -1.54
CA ALA A 119 20.85 -0.75 -0.21
C ALA A 119 19.91 -1.46 0.78
N LEU A 120 18.71 -1.84 0.35
CA LEU A 120 17.73 -2.56 1.17
C LEU A 120 18.18 -4.01 1.49
N VAL A 121 18.90 -4.65 0.57
CA VAL A 121 19.53 -5.98 0.80
C VAL A 121 20.62 -5.88 1.87
N LYS A 122 21.48 -4.85 1.83
CA LYS A 122 22.49 -4.61 2.88
C LYS A 122 21.84 -4.46 4.27
N ARG A 123 20.63 -3.91 4.34
CA ARG A 123 19.85 -3.76 5.58
C ARG A 123 19.05 -5.02 5.94
N LYS A 124 19.14 -6.10 5.16
CA LYS A 124 18.37 -7.35 5.33
C LYS A 124 16.84 -7.14 5.34
N ILE A 125 16.36 -6.11 4.66
CA ILE A 125 14.93 -5.86 4.42
C ILE A 125 14.46 -6.64 3.21
N LEU A 126 15.30 -6.72 2.18
CA LEU A 126 15.09 -7.50 0.98
C LEU A 126 16.19 -8.55 0.80
N LYS A 127 15.86 -9.60 0.04
CA LYS A 127 16.83 -10.57 -0.47
C LYS A 127 16.63 -10.77 -1.97
N VAL A 128 17.72 -11.09 -2.66
CA VAL A 128 17.74 -11.38 -4.09
C VAL A 128 18.39 -12.72 -4.30
N SER A 129 17.73 -13.63 -5.01
CA SER A 129 18.30 -14.92 -5.38
C SER A 129 17.91 -15.32 -6.80
N PRO A 130 18.74 -16.14 -7.48
CA PRO A 130 18.39 -16.69 -8.79
C PRO A 130 17.13 -17.57 -8.77
N LYS A 131 16.81 -18.19 -7.63
CA LYS A 131 15.67 -19.09 -7.45
C LYS A 131 14.36 -18.31 -7.24
N THR A 132 14.35 -17.28 -6.39
CA THR A 132 13.13 -16.59 -5.95
C THR A 132 12.97 -15.20 -6.54
N GLY A 133 13.99 -14.66 -7.20
CA GLY A 133 14.01 -13.25 -7.63
C GLY A 133 14.20 -12.32 -6.44
N ILE A 134 13.51 -11.16 -6.47
CA ILE A 134 13.53 -10.15 -5.42
C ILE A 134 12.35 -10.43 -4.49
N CYS A 135 12.62 -10.57 -3.19
CA CYS A 135 11.59 -10.83 -2.18
C CYS A 135 11.95 -10.16 -0.84
N LEU A 136 10.99 -10.13 0.07
CA LEU A 136 11.20 -9.64 1.43
C LEU A 136 12.18 -10.55 2.18
N ASP A 137 12.93 -10.00 3.13
CA ASP A 137 13.81 -10.75 4.02
C ASP A 137 13.27 -10.72 5.46
N LYS A 138 13.83 -11.56 6.33
CA LYS A 138 13.40 -11.79 7.71
C LYS A 138 13.23 -10.52 8.57
N ASN A 139 14.05 -9.50 8.33
CA ASN A 139 13.95 -8.24 9.06
C ASN A 139 12.77 -7.36 8.62
N TYR A 140 12.11 -7.68 7.50
CA TYR A 140 10.97 -6.89 7.03
C TYR A 140 9.88 -6.80 8.10
N ILE A 141 9.39 -7.93 8.61
CA ILE A 141 8.33 -7.96 9.63
C ILE A 141 8.75 -7.14 10.85
N LYS A 142 9.97 -7.37 11.37
CA LYS A 142 10.47 -6.67 12.55
C LYS A 142 10.48 -5.15 12.40
N ILE A 143 10.87 -4.64 11.21
CA ILE A 143 10.99 -3.20 10.96
C ILE A 143 9.62 -2.58 10.65
N TYR A 144 8.75 -3.30 9.93
CA TYR A 144 7.50 -2.76 9.41
C TYR A 144 6.29 -3.00 10.30
N ASN A 145 6.33 -3.94 11.25
CA ASN A 145 5.15 -4.29 12.05
C ASN A 145 4.60 -3.10 12.84
N GLU A 146 5.47 -2.37 13.54
CA GLU A 146 5.07 -1.18 14.31
C GLU A 146 4.56 -0.06 13.39
N PHE A 147 5.24 0.18 12.27
CA PHE A 147 4.82 1.16 11.27
C PHE A 147 3.44 0.82 10.69
N ALA A 148 3.22 -0.44 10.32
CA ALA A 148 1.95 -0.93 9.78
C ALA A 148 0.83 -0.83 10.82
N TYR A 149 1.09 -1.21 12.07
CA TYR A 149 0.12 -1.08 13.16
C TYR A 149 -0.32 0.37 13.38
N LYS A 150 0.63 1.32 13.49
CA LYS A 150 0.32 2.74 13.60
C LYS A 150 -0.46 3.26 12.41
N THR A 151 -0.10 2.83 11.19
CA THR A 151 -0.82 3.20 9.96
C THR A 151 -2.26 2.70 10.00
N SER A 152 -2.48 1.45 10.44
CA SER A 152 -3.84 0.89 10.58
C SER A 152 -4.68 1.68 11.58
N LEU A 153 -4.12 2.11 12.70
CA LEU A 153 -4.81 2.98 13.66
C LEU A 153 -5.18 4.34 13.05
N GLU A 154 -4.29 4.94 12.25
CA GLU A 154 -4.57 6.20 11.56
C GLU A 154 -5.68 6.05 10.51
N ILE A 155 -5.70 4.93 9.77
CA ILE A 155 -6.79 4.59 8.84
C ILE A 155 -8.12 4.45 9.59
N VAL A 156 -8.14 3.74 10.72
CA VAL A 156 -9.35 3.60 11.55
C VAL A 156 -9.86 4.96 12.01
N LYS A 157 -8.96 5.86 12.45
CA LYS A 157 -9.31 7.23 12.85
C LYS A 157 -9.89 8.02 11.68
N LEU A 158 -9.29 7.92 10.49
CA LEU A 158 -9.77 8.58 9.27
C LEU A 158 -11.17 8.07 8.88
N VAL A 159 -11.36 6.76 8.82
CA VAL A 159 -12.65 6.13 8.49
C VAL A 159 -13.74 6.53 9.50
N ARG A 160 -13.42 6.55 10.81
CA ARG A 160 -14.34 7.01 11.85
C ARG A 160 -14.75 8.47 11.65
N LYS A 161 -13.80 9.36 11.35
CA LYS A 161 -14.12 10.77 11.04
C LYS A 161 -15.03 10.87 9.82
N TRP A 162 -14.71 10.19 8.73
CA TRP A 162 -15.53 10.15 7.52
C TRP A 162 -16.93 9.60 7.76
N ASN A 163 -17.05 8.59 8.61
CA ASN A 163 -18.37 8.06 9.00
C ASN A 163 -19.19 9.10 9.76
N ASN A 164 -18.57 9.78 10.75
CA ASN A 164 -19.25 10.77 11.59
C ASN A 164 -19.76 11.98 10.81
N ILE A 165 -19.07 12.39 9.74
CA ILE A 165 -19.49 13.51 8.87
C ILE A 165 -20.30 13.04 7.65
N GLY A 166 -20.68 11.76 7.57
CA GLY A 166 -21.53 11.22 6.51
C GLY A 166 -20.83 10.96 5.17
N THR A 167 -19.51 11.13 5.07
CA THR A 167 -18.75 10.95 3.82
C THR A 167 -18.82 9.52 3.31
N ILE A 168 -18.72 8.51 4.20
CA ILE A 168 -18.76 7.10 3.80
C ILE A 168 -20.10 6.78 3.12
N LYS A 169 -21.21 7.25 3.69
CA LYS A 169 -22.54 7.04 3.10
C LYS A 169 -22.60 7.59 1.67
N LYS A 170 -22.08 8.81 1.44
CA LYS A 170 -22.05 9.42 0.10
C LYS A 170 -21.16 8.67 -0.89
N ILE A 171 -19.98 8.19 -0.44
CA ILE A 171 -19.09 7.38 -1.29
C ILE A 171 -19.82 6.10 -1.74
N LEU A 172 -20.53 5.44 -0.83
CA LEU A 172 -21.29 4.22 -1.14
C LEU A 172 -22.47 4.50 -2.08
N GLU A 173 -23.21 5.59 -1.86
CA GLU A 173 -24.30 6.01 -2.74
C GLU A 173 -23.80 6.32 -4.16
N PHE A 174 -22.65 7.00 -4.26
CA PHE A 174 -21.99 7.28 -5.53
C PHE A 174 -21.52 5.98 -6.23
N SER A 175 -20.87 5.08 -5.51
CA SER A 175 -20.43 3.78 -6.04
C SER A 175 -21.60 2.97 -6.61
N ASN A 176 -22.70 2.87 -5.88
CA ASN A 176 -23.90 2.13 -6.34
C ASN A 176 -24.55 2.74 -7.60
N LYS A 177 -24.29 4.03 -7.88
CA LYS A 177 -24.85 4.69 -9.06
C LYS A 177 -23.99 4.54 -10.31
N TYR A 178 -22.64 4.41 -10.17
CA TYR A 178 -21.70 4.53 -11.27
C TYR A 178 -20.77 3.32 -11.46
N LEU A 179 -20.78 2.34 -10.56
CA LEU A 179 -20.04 1.07 -10.65
C LEU A 179 -20.99 -0.12 -10.71
#